data_509f4275dfae1fa3132487d82db34206
#
_entry.id   509f4275dfae1fa3132487d82db34206
#
_cell.length_a   1.000
_cell.length_b   1.000
_cell.length_c   1.000
_cell.angle_alpha   90.00
_cell.angle_beta   90.00
_cell.angle_gamma   90.00
#
_symmetry.space_group_name_H-M   'P 1'
#
loop_
_entity.id
_entity.type
_entity.pdbx_description
1 polymer ?
#
loop_
_entity_poly.entity_id
_entity_poly.type
_entity_poly.pdbx_seq_one_letter_code
_entity_poly.pdbx_strand_id
1 'polypeptide(L)'
;AATDALRNRVADIDQYNVKGTTNVFFDTGEAKLSGQAQADLCAAAAQANATDNALLLVVGYTDSTGDYDFNQQLSEKRAARVVNYLQQQCGWKPYRMLTPTGMAEADPLADNYTEQGKAQNRRVAVNVLVSKSVHGL
;
A
#
# COMPACT_ATOMS: atom_id res chain seq x y z
N ALA A 1 6.84 12.30 6.06
CA ALA A 1 6.77 11.80 4.69
C ALA A 1 6.49 10.31 4.68
N ALA A 2 5.95 9.81 3.56
CA ALA A 2 5.59 8.39 3.41
C ALA A 2 6.79 7.47 3.63
N THR A 3 7.97 7.88 3.19
CA THR A 3 9.18 7.08 3.34
C THR A 3 9.57 6.90 4.80
N ASP A 4 9.41 7.93 5.62
CA ASP A 4 9.73 7.85 7.05
C ASP A 4 8.74 6.93 7.78
N ALA A 5 7.46 6.99 7.42
CA ALA A 5 6.46 6.11 8.00
C ALA A 5 6.72 4.65 7.64
N LEU A 6 7.13 4.37 6.40
CA LEU A 6 7.50 3.02 5.97
C LEU A 6 8.70 2.50 6.75
N ARG A 7 9.72 3.32 6.97
CA ARG A 7 10.89 2.94 7.76
C ARG A 7 10.54 2.55 9.18
N ASN A 8 9.55 3.21 9.76
CA ASN A 8 9.09 2.90 11.12
C ASN A 8 8.32 1.58 11.20
N ARG A 9 7.80 1.09 10.07
CA ARG A 9 6.97 -0.12 10.03
C ARG A 9 7.70 -1.34 9.49
N VAL A 10 8.68 -1.13 8.61
CA VAL A 10 9.46 -2.20 8.00
C VAL A 10 10.91 -1.99 8.39
N ALA A 11 11.42 -2.85 9.28
CA ALA A 11 12.77 -2.68 9.87
C ALA A 11 13.86 -2.61 8.81
N ASP A 12 13.70 -3.33 7.70
CA ASP A 12 14.73 -3.45 6.67
C ASP A 12 14.45 -2.58 5.44
N ILE A 13 13.57 -1.57 5.56
CA ILE A 13 13.21 -0.73 4.40
C ILE A 13 14.43 -0.04 3.77
N ASP A 14 15.45 0.27 4.58
CA ASP A 14 16.68 0.89 4.08
C ASP A 14 17.48 -0.02 3.17
N GLN A 15 17.20 -1.31 3.17
CA GLN A 15 17.82 -2.30 2.28
C GLN A 15 17.19 -2.33 0.90
N TYR A 16 16.16 -1.52 0.66
CA TYR A 16 15.41 -1.54 -0.60
C TYR A 16 15.37 -0.17 -1.25
N ASN A 17 15.33 -0.16 -2.58
CA ASN A 17 15.01 1.02 -3.37
C ASN A 17 13.54 0.95 -3.76
N VAL A 18 12.81 2.05 -3.54
CA VAL A 18 11.40 2.17 -3.96
C VAL A 18 11.40 2.57 -5.45
N LYS A 19 10.92 1.68 -6.30
CA LYS A 19 10.89 1.91 -7.76
C LYS A 19 9.60 2.55 -8.24
N GLY A 20 8.54 2.48 -7.44
CA GLY A 20 7.27 3.10 -7.79
C GLY A 20 6.24 2.83 -6.72
N THR A 21 5.18 3.63 -6.72
CA THR A 21 4.07 3.48 -5.78
C THR A 21 2.76 3.68 -6.54
N THR A 22 1.82 2.76 -6.32
CA THR A 22 0.45 2.87 -6.83
C THR A 22 -0.47 3.00 -5.64
N ASN A 23 -1.29 4.05 -5.63
CA ASN A 23 -2.28 4.27 -4.58
C ASN A 23 -3.66 3.88 -5.10
N VAL A 24 -4.40 3.12 -4.30
CA VAL A 24 -5.82 2.86 -4.54
C VAL A 24 -6.62 3.44 -3.38
N PHE A 25 -7.76 4.04 -3.71
CA PHE A 25 -8.54 4.83 -2.76
C PHE A 25 -9.84 4.12 -2.41
N PHE A 26 -10.39 4.45 -1.23
CA PHE A 26 -11.57 3.81 -0.68
C PHE A 26 -12.56 4.85 -0.17
N ASP A 27 -13.85 4.49 -0.18
CA ASP A 27 -14.88 5.29 0.44
C ASP A 27 -14.80 5.17 1.97
N THR A 28 -15.40 6.13 2.66
CA THR A 28 -15.40 6.19 4.12
C THR A 28 -15.90 4.86 4.72
N GLY A 29 -15.09 4.29 5.60
CA GLY A 29 -15.45 3.06 6.32
C GLY A 29 -15.49 1.79 5.50
N GLU A 30 -15.16 1.85 4.22
CA GLU A 30 -15.27 0.70 3.33
C GLU A 30 -13.90 0.12 2.95
N ALA A 31 -13.90 -1.17 2.62
CA ALA A 31 -12.72 -1.88 2.11
C ALA A 31 -12.99 -2.54 0.76
N LYS A 32 -13.95 -2.00 0.00
CA LYS A 32 -14.35 -2.55 -1.30
C LYS A 32 -13.48 -1.95 -2.40
N LEU A 33 -12.96 -2.79 -3.30
CA LEU A 33 -12.18 -2.35 -4.45
C LEU A 33 -13.10 -1.97 -5.60
N SER A 34 -12.95 -0.75 -6.13
CA SER A 34 -13.65 -0.31 -7.33
C SER A 34 -13.08 -1.02 -8.56
N GLY A 35 -13.81 -0.96 -9.68
CA GLY A 35 -13.30 -1.50 -10.95
C GLY A 35 -11.99 -0.83 -11.37
N GLN A 36 -11.87 0.49 -11.15
CA GLN A 36 -10.64 1.21 -11.46
C GLN A 36 -9.48 0.74 -10.56
N ALA A 37 -9.73 0.56 -9.26
CA ALA A 37 -8.72 0.06 -8.35
C ALA A 37 -8.23 -1.33 -8.78
N GLN A 38 -9.15 -2.20 -9.18
CA GLN A 38 -8.80 -3.53 -9.66
C GLN A 38 -7.89 -3.48 -10.89
N ALA A 39 -8.21 -2.62 -11.84
CA ALA A 39 -7.39 -2.44 -13.03
C ALA A 39 -6.01 -1.87 -12.69
N ASP A 40 -5.96 -0.88 -11.81
CA ASP A 40 -4.71 -0.25 -11.39
C ASP A 40 -3.79 -1.25 -10.67
N LEU A 41 -4.36 -2.13 -9.85
CA LEU A 41 -3.59 -3.15 -9.14
C LEU A 41 -2.95 -4.16 -10.09
N CYS A 42 -3.69 -4.65 -11.07
CA CYS A 42 -3.12 -5.59 -12.02
C CYS A 42 -2.11 -4.92 -12.95
N ALA A 43 -2.29 -3.63 -13.28
CA ALA A 43 -1.29 -2.88 -14.02
C ALA A 43 0.00 -2.72 -13.21
N ALA A 44 -0.11 -2.42 -11.91
CA ALA A 44 1.05 -2.32 -11.02
C ALA A 44 1.79 -3.67 -10.91
N ALA A 45 1.05 -4.77 -10.78
CA ALA A 45 1.63 -6.10 -10.75
C ALA A 45 2.39 -6.43 -12.04
N ALA A 46 1.82 -6.06 -13.19
CA ALA A 46 2.46 -6.29 -14.49
C ALA A 46 3.78 -5.50 -14.61
N GLN A 47 3.78 -4.24 -14.16
CA GLN A 47 5.01 -3.42 -14.15
C GLN A 47 6.06 -4.01 -13.21
N ALA A 48 5.65 -4.47 -12.03
CA ALA A 48 6.56 -5.06 -11.07
C ALA A 48 7.13 -6.39 -11.59
N ASN A 49 6.34 -7.17 -12.32
CA ASN A 49 6.82 -8.40 -12.96
C ASN A 49 7.89 -8.13 -14.02
N ALA A 50 7.84 -6.97 -14.67
CA ALA A 50 8.85 -6.57 -15.64
C ALA A 50 10.15 -6.10 -14.97
N THR A 51 10.16 -5.95 -13.65
CA THR A 51 11.32 -5.51 -12.88
C THR A 51 11.92 -6.73 -12.15
N ASP A 52 13.17 -7.04 -12.45
CA ASP A 52 13.84 -8.18 -11.85
C ASP A 52 13.94 -8.03 -10.33
N ASN A 53 13.60 -9.10 -9.62
CA ASN A 53 13.73 -9.18 -8.17
C ASN A 53 12.84 -8.20 -7.41
N ALA A 54 11.77 -7.70 -8.03
CA ALA A 54 10.86 -6.78 -7.35
C ALA A 54 10.01 -7.50 -6.30
N LEU A 55 9.84 -6.83 -5.17
CA LEU A 55 8.91 -7.23 -4.10
C LEU A 55 7.84 -6.16 -3.98
N LEU A 56 6.67 -6.54 -3.50
CA LEU A 56 5.60 -5.58 -3.22
C LEU A 56 5.44 -5.40 -1.71
N LEU A 57 5.41 -4.15 -1.26
CA LEU A 57 5.05 -3.78 0.11
C LEU A 57 3.72 -3.04 0.04
N VAL A 58 2.71 -3.58 0.73
CA VAL A 58 1.36 -3.04 0.72
C VAL A 58 1.06 -2.42 2.08
N VAL A 59 0.73 -1.13 2.09
CA VAL A 59 0.47 -0.37 3.33
C VAL A 59 -0.88 0.31 3.23
N GLY A 60 -1.75 0.05 4.22
CA GLY A 60 -3.09 0.65 4.28
C GLY A 60 -3.14 1.86 5.19
N TYR A 61 -3.92 2.87 4.77
CA TYR A 61 -4.09 4.13 5.50
C TYR A 61 -5.57 4.49 5.60
N THR A 62 -5.90 5.34 6.57
CA THR A 62 -7.24 5.91 6.70
C THR A 62 -7.14 7.42 6.89
N ASP A 63 -8.29 8.12 6.80
CA ASP A 63 -8.38 9.49 7.29
C ASP A 63 -8.53 9.48 8.82
N SER A 64 -8.66 10.67 9.44
CA SER A 64 -8.74 10.79 10.89
C SER A 64 -10.17 10.69 11.43
N THR A 65 -11.14 10.32 10.61
CA THR A 65 -12.54 10.18 11.01
C THR A 65 -12.72 8.94 11.89
N GLY A 66 -13.29 9.13 13.08
CA GLY A 66 -13.63 8.03 13.97
C GLY A 66 -12.51 7.61 14.91
N ASP A 67 -12.67 6.44 15.49
CA ASP A 67 -11.79 5.91 16.52
C ASP A 67 -10.48 5.38 15.92
N TYR A 68 -9.36 5.62 16.59
CA TYR A 68 -8.04 5.19 16.13
C TYR A 68 -7.94 3.68 15.98
N ASP A 69 -8.43 2.90 16.95
CA ASP A 69 -8.34 1.44 16.89
C ASP A 69 -9.18 0.89 15.75
N PHE A 70 -10.35 1.46 15.51
CA PHE A 70 -11.20 1.09 14.37
C PHE A 70 -10.47 1.38 13.06
N ASN A 71 -9.83 2.54 12.96
CA ASN A 71 -9.10 2.95 11.76
C ASN A 71 -7.88 2.06 11.52
N GLN A 72 -7.20 1.64 12.58
CA GLN A 72 -6.09 0.70 12.45
C GLN A 72 -6.57 -0.63 11.86
N GLN A 73 -7.67 -1.16 12.37
CA GLN A 73 -8.26 -2.39 11.83
C GLN A 73 -8.71 -2.22 10.38
N LEU A 74 -9.31 -1.09 10.06
CA LEU A 74 -9.77 -0.79 8.70
C LEU A 74 -8.60 -0.71 7.72
N SER A 75 -7.49 -0.08 8.12
CA SER A 75 -6.31 0.01 7.27
C SER A 75 -5.71 -1.37 6.99
N GLU A 76 -5.70 -2.24 8.00
CA GLU A 76 -5.24 -3.62 7.84
C GLU A 76 -6.17 -4.41 6.92
N LYS A 77 -7.48 -4.22 7.06
CA LYS A 77 -8.48 -4.89 6.23
C LYS A 77 -8.34 -4.47 4.77
N ARG A 78 -8.15 -3.17 4.53
CA ARG A 78 -7.93 -2.65 3.17
C ARG A 78 -6.66 -3.22 2.56
N ALA A 79 -5.58 -3.25 3.32
CA ALA A 79 -4.31 -3.81 2.85
C ALA A 79 -4.46 -5.31 2.52
N ALA A 80 -5.14 -6.07 3.38
CA ALA A 80 -5.39 -7.49 3.13
C ALA A 80 -6.23 -7.71 1.88
N ARG A 81 -7.22 -6.85 1.64
CA ARG A 81 -8.06 -6.94 0.44
C ARG A 81 -7.21 -6.75 -0.82
N VAL A 82 -6.32 -5.77 -0.81
CA VAL A 82 -5.41 -5.49 -1.92
C VAL A 82 -4.46 -6.67 -2.15
N VAL A 83 -3.88 -7.20 -1.09
CA VAL A 83 -2.96 -8.35 -1.18
C VAL A 83 -3.68 -9.55 -1.80
N ASN A 84 -4.88 -9.86 -1.32
CA ASN A 84 -5.66 -10.99 -1.85
C ASN A 84 -5.97 -10.79 -3.33
N TYR A 85 -6.33 -9.59 -3.73
CA TYR A 85 -6.62 -9.31 -5.13
C TYR A 85 -5.37 -9.48 -6.00
N LEU A 86 -4.24 -8.93 -5.57
CA LEU A 86 -2.98 -9.06 -6.31
C LEU A 86 -2.59 -10.52 -6.51
N GLN A 87 -2.74 -11.34 -5.48
CA GLN A 87 -2.36 -12.76 -5.54
C GLN A 87 -3.36 -13.59 -6.34
N GLN A 88 -4.65 -13.40 -6.12
CA GLN A 88 -5.68 -14.27 -6.70
C GLN A 88 -6.11 -13.86 -8.09
N GLN A 89 -6.15 -12.56 -8.38
CA GLN A 89 -6.66 -12.05 -9.65
C GLN A 89 -5.56 -11.54 -10.57
N CYS A 90 -4.47 -10.99 -10.01
CA CYS A 90 -3.37 -10.46 -10.81
C CYS A 90 -2.20 -11.44 -10.93
N GLY A 91 -2.25 -12.56 -10.23
CA GLY A 91 -1.23 -13.62 -10.34
C GLY A 91 0.08 -13.31 -9.64
N TRP A 92 0.11 -12.36 -8.71
CA TRP A 92 1.35 -12.03 -8.00
C TRP A 92 1.71 -13.14 -7.01
N LYS A 93 2.98 -13.55 -6.99
CA LYS A 93 3.42 -14.67 -6.15
C LYS A 93 3.56 -14.26 -4.70
N PRO A 94 2.98 -15.01 -3.73
CA PRO A 94 3.04 -14.62 -2.31
C PRO A 94 4.45 -14.44 -1.76
N TYR A 95 5.42 -15.23 -2.23
CA TYR A 95 6.80 -15.11 -1.73
C TYR A 95 7.50 -13.82 -2.20
N ARG A 96 6.88 -13.07 -3.11
CA ARG A 96 7.40 -11.79 -3.58
C ARG A 96 6.69 -10.61 -2.92
N MET A 97 6.12 -10.81 -1.75
CA MET A 97 5.44 -9.76 -0.98
C MET A 97 6.04 -9.65 0.40
N LEU A 98 6.19 -8.40 0.86
CA LEU A 98 6.47 -8.13 2.26
C LEU A 98 5.16 -8.12 3.04
N THR A 99 5.23 -8.33 4.36
CA THR A 99 4.04 -8.40 5.20
C THR A 99 3.21 -7.13 5.07
N PRO A 100 1.91 -7.23 4.79
CA PRO A 100 1.05 -6.05 4.74
C PRO A 100 1.01 -5.35 6.09
N THR A 101 1.02 -4.02 6.08
CA THR A 101 0.99 -3.21 7.29
C THR A 101 -0.12 -2.17 7.16
N GLY A 102 -0.99 -2.12 8.19
CA GLY A 102 -1.97 -1.05 8.32
C GLY A 102 -1.39 0.05 9.17
N MET A 103 -1.50 1.29 8.71
CA MET A 103 -0.95 2.45 9.42
C MET A 103 -2.02 3.41 9.91
N ALA A 104 -3.30 3.06 9.75
CA ALA A 104 -4.43 3.87 10.18
C ALA A 104 -4.31 5.30 9.63
N GLU A 105 -4.28 6.31 10.51
CA GLU A 105 -4.19 7.71 10.09
C GLU A 105 -2.78 8.27 10.13
N ALA A 106 -1.78 7.43 10.35
CA ALA A 106 -0.38 7.85 10.31
C ALA A 106 0.05 8.21 8.89
N ASP A 107 0.96 9.15 8.76
CA ASP A 107 1.52 9.64 7.49
C ASP A 107 0.45 9.99 6.45
N PRO A 108 -0.39 11.00 6.72
CA PRO A 108 -1.43 11.40 5.78
C PRO A 108 -0.84 11.93 4.46
N LEU A 109 -1.49 11.59 3.34
CA LEU A 109 -1.13 12.09 2.02
C LEU A 109 -1.58 13.53 1.85
N ALA A 110 -2.70 13.90 2.48
CA ALA A 110 -3.32 15.21 2.39
C ALA A 110 -3.84 15.61 3.76
N ASP A 111 -4.47 16.81 3.86
CA ASP A 111 -5.04 17.25 5.12
C ASP A 111 -6.28 16.42 5.50
N ASN A 112 -6.62 16.42 6.80
CA ASN A 112 -7.80 15.73 7.32
C ASN A 112 -8.91 16.73 7.68
N TYR A 113 -8.84 17.97 7.18
CA TYR A 113 -9.82 19.01 7.46
C TYR A 113 -10.89 19.12 6.39
N THR A 114 -10.56 18.77 5.14
CA THR A 114 -11.50 18.82 4.02
C THR A 114 -11.91 17.42 3.60
N GLU A 115 -13.07 17.29 2.96
CA GLU A 115 -13.53 16.01 2.43
C GLU A 115 -12.59 15.50 1.33
N GLN A 116 -12.05 16.42 0.52
CA GLN A 116 -11.09 16.05 -0.52
C GLN A 116 -9.80 15.49 0.08
N GLY A 117 -9.27 16.14 1.12
CA GLY A 117 -8.06 15.69 1.79
C GLY A 117 -8.26 14.33 2.45
N LYS A 118 -9.39 14.17 3.15
CA LYS A 118 -9.75 12.87 3.76
C LYS A 118 -9.84 11.76 2.72
N ALA A 119 -10.47 12.05 1.58
CA ALA A 119 -10.59 11.06 0.51
C ALA A 119 -9.23 10.58 0.01
N GLN A 120 -8.24 11.48 -0.07
CA GLN A 120 -6.88 11.12 -0.48
C GLN A 120 -6.17 10.29 0.60
N ASN A 121 -6.54 10.43 1.86
CA ASN A 121 -5.92 9.67 2.95
C ASN A 121 -6.50 8.26 3.09
N ARG A 122 -7.70 7.99 2.54
CA ARG A 122 -8.32 6.66 2.56
C ARG A 122 -7.74 5.82 1.42
N ARG A 123 -6.55 5.27 1.64
CA ARG A 123 -5.83 4.61 0.55
C ARG A 123 -5.06 3.36 0.99
N VAL A 124 -4.70 2.56 0.01
CA VAL A 124 -3.66 1.53 0.15
C VAL A 124 -2.56 1.85 -0.85
N ALA A 125 -1.34 1.92 -0.37
CA ALA A 125 -0.17 2.15 -1.20
C ALA A 125 0.50 0.82 -1.51
N VAL A 126 0.67 0.52 -2.79
CA VAL A 126 1.40 -0.65 -3.26
C VAL A 126 2.77 -0.16 -3.73
N ASN A 127 3.81 -0.50 -2.99
CA ASN A 127 5.16 -0.03 -3.25
C ASN A 127 5.98 -1.15 -3.91
N VAL A 128 6.60 -0.83 -5.03
CA VAL A 128 7.49 -1.76 -5.73
C VAL A 128 8.90 -1.54 -5.19
N LEU A 129 9.47 -2.56 -4.57
CA LEU A 129 10.78 -2.48 -3.93
C LEU A 129 11.76 -3.44 -4.59
N VAL A 130 13.01 -2.99 -4.72
CA VAL A 130 14.10 -3.86 -5.19
C VAL A 130 15.23 -3.75 -4.18
N SER A 131 15.80 -4.89 -3.78
CA SER A 131 16.88 -4.93 -2.80
C SER A 131 18.12 -4.19 -3.32
N LYS A 132 18.71 -3.37 -2.46
CA LYS A 132 19.96 -2.67 -2.79
C LYS A 132 21.12 -3.64 -3.02
N SER A 133 21.10 -4.79 -2.36
CA SER A 133 22.16 -5.78 -2.54
C SER A 133 22.17 -6.38 -3.95
N VAL A 134 20.99 -6.47 -4.59
CA VAL A 134 20.89 -6.91 -5.99
C VAL A 134 21.47 -5.86 -6.93
N HIS A 135 21.20 -4.57 -6.64
CA HIS A 135 21.69 -3.47 -7.47
C HIS A 135 23.15 -3.14 -7.22
N GLY A 136 23.68 -3.51 -6.08
CA GLY A 136 25.06 -3.24 -5.71
C GLY A 136 26.06 -4.11 -6.46
N LEU A 137 25.57 -5.04 -7.20
CA LEU A 137 26.41 -5.90 -8.04
C LEU A 137 26.72 -5.23 -9.38
#